data_b9d3f822d5915ce25141841cc010b53f
#
_entry.id   b9d3f822d5915ce25141841cc010b53f
#
_cell.length_a   1.000
_cell.length_b   1.000
_cell.length_c   1.000
_cell.angle_alpha   90.00
_cell.angle_beta   90.00
_cell.angle_gamma   90.00
#
_symmetry.space_group_name_H-M   'P 1'
#
loop_
_entity.id
_entity.type
_entity.pdbx_description
1 polymer ?
#
loop_
_entity_poly.entity_id
_entity_poly.type
_entity_poly.pdbx_seq_one_letter_code
_entity_poly.pdbx_strand_id
1 'polypeptide(L)'
;LPIDSTDLPVCRKYIDEIRKQGVKIVVTGKWDNFVTVSCNDTTLIDRIAALPFVLSTEKVWISPGAGKPSMATERDSVLNQPTIHSDSIYGRAITQIQMSNGDKLHEAGFKGQGMTIAVIDAGFHNVDKITAMQNIRILGTKDFVNQQADIFAESSHGMSVLSCIGMNRPDIMT
;
A
#
# COMPACT_ATOMS: atom_id res chain seq x y z
N LEU A 1 15.45 12.17 16.48
CA LEU A 1 15.73 10.90 17.18
C LEU A 1 17.15 10.50 16.83
N PRO A 2 17.95 9.98 17.77
CA PRO A 2 19.28 9.47 17.47
C PRO A 2 19.14 8.22 16.57
N ILE A 3 20.03 8.10 15.60
CA ILE A 3 20.12 6.93 14.71
C ILE A 3 20.70 5.77 15.53
N ASP A 4 20.08 4.61 15.48
CA ASP A 4 20.56 3.38 16.12
C ASP A 4 20.74 2.24 15.10
N SER A 5 21.09 1.03 15.59
CA SER A 5 21.33 -0.12 14.73
C SER A 5 20.11 -0.58 13.93
N THR A 6 18.88 -0.25 14.38
CA THR A 6 17.64 -0.61 13.68
C THR A 6 17.37 0.30 12.48
N ASP A 7 18.05 1.45 12.41
CA ASP A 7 17.98 2.35 11.26
C ASP A 7 18.90 1.95 10.11
N LEU A 8 19.81 1.01 10.35
CA LEU A 8 20.75 0.55 9.34
C LEU A 8 20.12 -0.51 8.44
N PRO A 9 20.38 -0.49 7.14
CA PRO A 9 19.93 -1.55 6.25
C PRO A 9 20.63 -2.87 6.59
N VAL A 10 20.01 -4.00 6.26
CA VAL A 10 20.62 -5.32 6.39
C VAL A 10 21.98 -5.34 5.71
N CYS A 11 23.01 -5.86 6.39
CA CYS A 11 24.38 -5.89 5.90
C CYS A 11 24.47 -6.59 4.53
N ARG A 12 25.02 -5.91 3.54
CA ARG A 12 25.12 -6.40 2.17
C ARG A 12 25.86 -7.73 2.07
N LYS A 13 26.88 -7.93 2.91
CA LYS A 13 27.61 -9.22 2.96
C LYS A 13 26.68 -10.37 3.35
N TYR A 14 25.77 -10.17 4.27
CA TYR A 14 24.83 -11.21 4.69
C TYR A 14 23.82 -11.53 3.57
N ILE A 15 23.32 -10.50 2.90
CA ILE A 15 22.43 -10.69 1.73
C ILE A 15 23.14 -11.47 0.63
N ASP A 16 24.39 -11.17 0.35
CA ASP A 16 25.18 -11.85 -0.69
C ASP A 16 25.49 -13.31 -0.31
N GLU A 17 25.77 -13.59 0.96
CA GLU A 17 25.96 -14.98 1.44
C GLU A 17 24.66 -15.80 1.36
N ILE A 18 23.53 -15.20 1.70
CA ILE A 18 22.22 -15.85 1.54
C ILE A 18 21.94 -16.12 0.05
N ARG A 19 22.22 -15.17 -0.83
CA ARG A 19 22.03 -15.33 -2.28
C ARG A 19 22.88 -16.46 -2.88
N LYS A 20 24.10 -16.64 -2.37
CA LYS A 20 25.00 -17.74 -2.78
C LYS A 20 24.43 -19.13 -2.48
N GLN A 21 23.48 -19.24 -1.56
CA GLN A 21 22.78 -20.50 -1.28
C GLN A 21 21.81 -20.91 -2.40
N GLY A 22 21.62 -20.08 -3.43
CA GLY A 22 20.77 -20.39 -4.57
C GLY A 22 19.31 -19.95 -4.42
N VAL A 23 19.01 -19.06 -3.48
CA VAL A 23 17.68 -18.53 -3.25
C VAL A 23 17.51 -17.16 -3.90
N LYS A 24 16.26 -16.80 -4.24
CA LYS A 24 15.89 -15.46 -4.69
C LYS A 24 15.61 -14.58 -3.47
N ILE A 25 16.29 -13.45 -3.36
CA ILE A 25 15.93 -12.41 -2.38
C ILE A 25 14.67 -11.69 -2.87
N VAL A 26 13.66 -11.62 -2.02
CA VAL A 26 12.37 -10.97 -2.31
C VAL A 26 12.30 -9.59 -1.67
N VAL A 27 12.51 -9.52 -0.35
CA VAL A 27 12.46 -8.27 0.43
C VAL A 27 13.56 -8.27 1.48
N THR A 28 14.03 -7.08 1.84
CA THR A 28 14.89 -6.85 3.01
C THR A 28 14.26 -5.78 3.89
N GLY A 29 14.14 -6.05 5.18
CA GLY A 29 13.59 -5.10 6.15
C GLY A 29 14.64 -4.67 7.15
N LYS A 30 14.80 -3.35 7.32
CA LYS A 30 15.86 -2.80 8.17
C LYS A 30 15.52 -2.86 9.67
N TRP A 31 14.29 -2.57 10.05
CA TRP A 31 13.93 -2.44 11.46
C TRP A 31 13.97 -3.74 12.23
N ASP A 32 13.51 -4.84 11.61
CA ASP A 32 13.57 -6.18 12.20
C ASP A 32 14.76 -6.98 11.68
N ASN A 33 15.65 -6.34 10.88
CA ASN A 33 16.87 -6.93 10.31
C ASN A 33 16.60 -8.29 9.64
N PHE A 34 15.60 -8.38 8.78
CA PHE A 34 15.17 -9.60 8.12
C PHE A 34 15.42 -9.59 6.61
N VAL A 35 15.48 -10.78 6.04
CA VAL A 35 15.52 -11.02 4.60
C VAL A 35 14.47 -12.07 4.24
N THR A 36 13.55 -11.72 3.35
CA THR A 36 12.61 -12.70 2.78
C THR A 36 13.21 -13.31 1.54
N VAL A 37 13.20 -14.65 1.48
CA VAL A 37 13.72 -15.41 0.35
C VAL A 37 12.62 -16.27 -0.27
N SER A 38 12.75 -16.57 -1.55
CA SER A 38 11.92 -17.53 -2.27
C SER A 38 12.80 -18.62 -2.87
N CYS A 39 12.44 -19.87 -2.65
CA CYS A 39 13.09 -21.03 -3.23
C CYS A 39 12.06 -22.15 -3.49
N ASN A 40 12.40 -23.05 -4.41
CA ASN A 40 11.59 -24.25 -4.70
C ASN A 40 12.08 -25.48 -3.92
N ASP A 41 13.30 -25.39 -3.35
CA ASP A 41 13.93 -26.45 -2.57
C ASP A 41 14.06 -26.01 -1.11
N THR A 42 13.33 -26.68 -0.23
CA THR A 42 13.31 -26.36 1.21
C THR A 42 14.64 -26.68 1.90
N THR A 43 15.47 -27.57 1.34
CA THR A 43 16.79 -27.88 1.90
C THR A 43 17.74 -26.67 1.89
N LEU A 44 17.49 -25.71 1.01
CA LEU A 44 18.24 -24.45 0.99
C LEU A 44 17.97 -23.60 2.24
N ILE A 45 16.78 -23.72 2.84
CA ILE A 45 16.42 -23.00 4.07
C ILE A 45 17.25 -23.53 5.25
N ASP A 46 17.46 -24.84 5.33
CA ASP A 46 18.30 -25.44 6.37
C ASP A 46 19.77 -24.95 6.27
N ARG A 47 20.29 -24.79 5.06
CA ARG A 47 21.61 -24.19 4.82
C ARG A 47 21.68 -22.74 5.24
N ILE A 48 20.61 -21.96 4.96
CA ILE A 48 20.52 -20.57 5.38
C ILE A 48 20.43 -20.48 6.90
N ALA A 49 19.61 -21.33 7.54
CA ALA A 49 19.48 -21.39 9.00
C ALA A 49 20.81 -21.72 9.71
N ALA A 50 21.70 -22.47 9.04
CA ALA A 50 23.04 -22.81 9.57
C ALA A 50 24.06 -21.68 9.46
N LEU A 51 23.76 -20.57 8.78
CA LEU A 51 24.66 -19.44 8.67
C LEU A 51 24.80 -18.72 10.02
N PRO A 52 26.03 -18.36 10.44
CA PRO A 52 26.30 -17.89 11.81
C PRO A 52 25.64 -16.54 12.16
N PHE A 53 25.14 -15.83 11.18
CA PHE A 53 24.46 -14.54 11.34
C PHE A 53 22.93 -14.64 11.19
N VAL A 54 22.38 -15.84 10.96
CA VAL A 54 20.93 -16.08 10.90
C VAL A 54 20.46 -16.54 12.27
N LEU A 55 19.55 -15.78 12.87
CA LEU A 55 19.01 -16.07 14.19
C LEU A 55 17.88 -17.11 14.12
N SER A 56 16.99 -16.95 13.17
CA SER A 56 15.85 -17.85 12.95
C SER A 56 15.36 -17.78 11.51
N THR A 57 14.64 -18.80 11.09
CA THR A 57 13.92 -18.83 9.81
C THR A 57 12.47 -19.17 10.06
N GLU A 58 11.56 -18.43 9.43
CA GLU A 58 10.12 -18.64 9.54
C GLU A 58 9.48 -18.70 8.17
N LYS A 59 8.47 -19.56 8.02
CA LYS A 59 7.71 -19.62 6.79
C LYS A 59 6.76 -18.43 6.71
N VAL A 60 6.96 -17.60 5.70
CA VAL A 60 6.01 -16.52 5.41
C VAL A 60 4.70 -17.14 4.92
N TRP A 61 3.58 -16.69 5.50
CA TRP A 61 2.27 -17.12 5.06
C TRP A 61 2.00 -16.66 3.61
N ILE A 62 1.65 -17.61 2.75
CA ILE A 62 1.22 -17.32 1.39
C ILE A 62 -0.30 -17.51 1.38
N SER A 63 -1.03 -16.46 1.05
CA SER A 63 -2.47 -16.57 0.84
C SER A 63 -2.73 -17.63 -0.23
N PRO A 64 -3.47 -18.71 0.06
CA PRO A 64 -3.86 -19.65 -0.97
C PRO A 64 -4.77 -18.93 -1.95
N GLY A 65 -4.19 -18.52 -3.08
CA GLY A 65 -4.86 -17.85 -4.18
C GLY A 65 -5.89 -16.83 -3.69
N ALA A 66 -5.52 -15.58 -3.57
CA ALA A 66 -6.52 -14.53 -3.63
C ALA A 66 -7.18 -14.69 -5.00
N GLY A 67 -8.25 -15.50 -5.05
CA GLY A 67 -9.16 -15.48 -6.17
C GLY A 67 -9.46 -14.02 -6.42
N LYS A 68 -9.39 -13.57 -7.67
CA LYS A 68 -9.75 -12.19 -8.02
C LYS A 68 -10.97 -11.83 -7.18
N PRO A 69 -10.92 -10.80 -6.33
CA PRO A 69 -12.09 -10.45 -5.57
C PRO A 69 -13.20 -10.29 -6.58
N SER A 70 -14.20 -11.15 -6.48
CA SER A 70 -15.45 -10.96 -7.20
C SER A 70 -15.90 -9.57 -6.77
N MET A 71 -15.86 -8.63 -7.69
CA MET A 71 -16.54 -7.35 -7.48
C MET A 71 -18.01 -7.73 -7.36
N ALA A 72 -18.44 -7.93 -6.11
CA ALA A 72 -19.87 -7.97 -5.81
C ALA A 72 -20.42 -6.65 -6.31
N THR A 73 -21.28 -6.76 -7.29
CA THR A 73 -21.96 -5.65 -7.94
C THR A 73 -22.99 -5.10 -6.97
N GLU A 74 -22.56 -4.41 -5.93
CA GLU A 74 -23.45 -3.51 -5.17
C GLU A 74 -23.56 -2.16 -5.86
N ARG A 75 -23.65 -2.17 -7.19
CA ARG A 75 -23.77 -0.92 -7.97
C ARG A 75 -25.14 -0.26 -7.92
N ASP A 76 -26.18 -0.99 -7.55
CA ASP A 76 -27.55 -0.49 -7.73
C ASP A 76 -28.13 0.27 -6.55
N SER A 77 -27.55 0.19 -5.35
CA SER A 77 -28.10 0.88 -4.18
C SER A 77 -27.62 2.34 -4.02
N VAL A 78 -26.49 2.70 -4.64
CA VAL A 78 -25.91 4.05 -4.49
C VAL A 78 -26.53 5.06 -5.46
N LEU A 79 -27.05 4.62 -6.59
CA LEU A 79 -27.60 5.51 -7.62
C LEU A 79 -28.99 6.11 -7.30
N ASN A 80 -29.71 5.55 -6.33
CA ASN A 80 -31.05 5.98 -5.96
C ASN A 80 -31.13 6.74 -4.63
N GLN A 81 -30.01 7.14 -4.04
CA GLN A 81 -30.06 8.03 -2.88
C GLN A 81 -30.36 9.47 -3.33
N PRO A 82 -31.22 10.19 -2.62
CA PRO A 82 -31.50 11.58 -2.95
C PRO A 82 -30.21 12.37 -2.95
N THR A 83 -29.99 13.12 -4.03
CA THR A 83 -28.84 14.05 -4.14
C THR A 83 -28.98 15.09 -3.04
N ILE A 84 -28.22 14.93 -1.97
CA ILE A 84 -28.02 15.99 -1.00
C ILE A 84 -27.11 17.00 -1.70
N HIS A 85 -27.68 18.03 -2.29
CA HIS A 85 -26.95 19.21 -2.71
C HIS A 85 -26.50 19.92 -1.42
N SER A 86 -25.29 19.61 -0.96
CA SER A 86 -24.64 20.46 0.02
C SER A 86 -23.78 21.46 -0.74
N ASP A 87 -23.90 22.74 -0.43
CA ASP A 87 -22.98 23.79 -0.90
C ASP A 87 -21.56 23.61 -0.35
N SER A 88 -21.35 22.53 0.36
CA SER A 88 -20.05 22.16 0.92
C SER A 88 -19.12 21.58 -0.15
N ILE A 89 -17.86 22.00 -0.13
CA ILE A 89 -16.79 21.42 -0.94
C ILE A 89 -16.63 19.92 -0.73
N TYR A 90 -17.11 19.39 0.38
CA TYR A 90 -17.05 17.96 0.73
C TYR A 90 -18.21 17.14 0.15
N GLY A 91 -19.20 17.78 -0.49
CA GLY A 91 -20.34 17.09 -1.04
C GLY A 91 -20.99 16.16 -0.02
N ARG A 92 -21.19 14.91 -0.41
CA ARG A 92 -21.83 13.88 0.44
C ARG A 92 -20.92 13.37 1.58
N ALA A 93 -19.63 13.67 1.54
CA ALA A 93 -18.67 13.27 2.57
C ALA A 93 -18.66 14.20 3.80
N ILE A 94 -19.40 15.32 3.77
CA ILE A 94 -19.36 16.36 4.83
C ILE A 94 -19.51 15.78 6.24
N THR A 95 -20.46 14.87 6.45
CA THR A 95 -20.68 14.27 7.77
C THR A 95 -19.47 13.50 8.27
N GLN A 96 -18.79 12.76 7.38
CA GLN A 96 -17.59 11.99 7.72
C GLN A 96 -16.43 12.90 8.09
N ILE A 97 -16.24 13.99 7.35
CA ILE A 97 -15.21 14.99 7.62
C ILE A 97 -15.46 15.70 8.96
N GLN A 98 -16.72 16.08 9.23
CA GLN A 98 -17.09 16.74 10.47
C GLN A 98 -16.96 15.87 11.72
N MET A 99 -17.17 14.56 11.59
CA MET A 99 -16.98 13.61 12.71
C MET A 99 -15.58 13.70 13.32
N SER A 100 -14.57 14.00 12.53
CA SER A 100 -13.17 14.15 12.97
C SER A 100 -12.72 15.63 13.09
N ASN A 101 -13.62 16.59 12.95
CA ASN A 101 -13.33 18.04 12.86
C ASN A 101 -12.35 18.38 11.71
N GLY A 102 -12.34 17.58 10.64
CA GLY A 102 -11.48 17.82 9.49
C GLY A 102 -11.81 19.10 8.74
N ASP A 103 -13.10 19.51 8.72
CA ASP A 103 -13.56 20.80 8.20
C ASP A 103 -12.87 21.97 8.91
N LYS A 104 -12.77 21.94 10.24
CA LYS A 104 -12.10 22.98 11.03
C LYS A 104 -10.59 23.04 10.78
N LEU A 105 -9.95 21.90 10.53
CA LEU A 105 -8.54 21.86 10.13
C LEU A 105 -8.35 22.52 8.77
N HIS A 106 -9.21 22.23 7.82
CA HIS A 106 -9.17 22.81 6.48
C HIS A 106 -9.47 24.32 6.50
N GLU A 107 -10.42 24.78 7.32
CA GLU A 107 -10.70 26.20 7.54
C GLU A 107 -9.48 26.94 8.15
N ALA A 108 -8.75 26.28 9.03
CA ALA A 108 -7.51 26.80 9.59
C ALA A 108 -6.31 26.73 8.61
N GLY A 109 -6.51 26.23 7.38
CA GLY A 109 -5.50 26.19 6.33
C GLY A 109 -4.66 24.90 6.29
N PHE A 110 -4.91 23.93 7.17
CA PHE A 110 -4.19 22.66 7.19
C PHE A 110 -4.83 21.68 6.19
N LYS A 111 -4.32 21.64 4.97
CA LYS A 111 -4.81 20.79 3.86
C LYS A 111 -3.75 19.82 3.32
N GLY A 112 -2.69 19.56 4.09
CA GLY A 112 -1.63 18.64 3.71
C GLY A 112 -0.64 19.17 2.67
N GLN A 113 -0.59 20.47 2.42
CA GLN A 113 0.34 21.05 1.45
C GLN A 113 1.79 20.69 1.78
N GLY A 114 2.53 20.20 0.78
CA GLY A 114 3.92 19.79 0.93
C GLY A 114 4.13 18.43 1.60
N MET A 115 3.07 17.74 2.00
CA MET A 115 3.15 16.42 2.58
C MET A 115 3.17 15.33 1.49
N THR A 116 3.93 14.28 1.74
CA THR A 116 3.93 13.06 0.91
C THR A 116 3.30 11.92 1.71
N ILE A 117 2.36 11.20 1.11
CA ILE A 117 1.66 10.07 1.73
C ILE A 117 2.05 8.81 0.97
N ALA A 118 2.43 7.75 1.71
CA ALA A 118 2.56 6.41 1.17
C ALA A 118 1.28 5.63 1.46
N VAL A 119 0.62 5.14 0.41
CA VAL A 119 -0.52 4.22 0.55
C VAL A 119 -0.03 2.83 0.20
N ILE A 120 -0.14 1.89 1.14
CA ILE A 120 0.31 0.50 1.00
C ILE A 120 -0.93 -0.38 1.02
N ASP A 121 -1.21 -1.01 -0.12
CA ASP A 121 -2.45 -1.76 -0.31
C ASP A 121 -2.28 -2.89 -1.34
N ALA A 122 -3.34 -3.65 -1.60
CA ALA A 122 -3.34 -4.81 -2.48
C ALA A 122 -3.30 -4.48 -4.00
N GLY A 123 -3.43 -3.22 -4.37
CA GLY A 123 -3.42 -2.75 -5.75
C GLY A 123 -4.23 -1.46 -5.92
N PHE A 124 -4.06 -0.80 -7.07
CA PHE A 124 -4.59 0.53 -7.34
C PHE A 124 -5.27 0.59 -8.70
N HIS A 125 -6.20 -0.33 -8.94
CA HIS A 125 -6.83 -0.54 -10.23
C HIS A 125 -7.33 0.76 -10.88
N ASN A 126 -6.84 1.04 -12.10
CA ASN A 126 -7.22 2.20 -12.92
C ASN A 126 -7.01 3.59 -12.28
N VAL A 127 -6.25 3.74 -11.22
CA VAL A 127 -5.96 5.07 -10.62
C VAL A 127 -5.35 6.02 -11.65
N ASP A 128 -4.51 5.51 -12.53
CA ASP A 128 -3.88 6.23 -13.64
C ASP A 128 -4.86 6.71 -14.73
N LYS A 129 -6.08 6.16 -14.76
CA LYS A 129 -7.10 6.42 -15.80
C LYS A 129 -8.34 7.14 -15.29
N ILE A 130 -8.63 7.07 -14.00
CA ILE A 130 -9.83 7.67 -13.40
C ILE A 130 -9.69 9.19 -13.39
N THR A 131 -10.58 9.89 -14.11
CA THR A 131 -10.54 11.34 -14.24
C THR A 131 -10.53 12.08 -12.91
N ALA A 132 -11.32 11.62 -11.94
CA ALA A 132 -11.40 12.20 -10.60
C ALA A 132 -10.12 12.03 -9.76
N MET A 133 -9.14 11.26 -10.22
CA MET A 133 -7.85 11.04 -9.56
C MET A 133 -6.67 11.69 -10.28
N GLN A 134 -6.91 12.38 -11.41
CA GLN A 134 -5.84 13.02 -12.20
C GLN A 134 -5.17 14.20 -11.49
N ASN A 135 -5.77 14.70 -10.41
CA ASN A 135 -5.17 15.71 -9.54
C ASN A 135 -4.12 15.13 -8.59
N ILE A 136 -4.06 13.80 -8.43
CA ILE A 136 -3.12 13.14 -7.53
C ILE A 136 -1.75 13.07 -8.21
N ARG A 137 -0.73 13.66 -7.58
CA ARG A 137 0.64 13.55 -8.03
C ARG A 137 1.27 12.27 -7.53
N ILE A 138 1.33 11.25 -8.35
CA ILE A 138 2.00 9.98 -8.04
C ILE A 138 3.52 10.19 -8.17
N LEU A 139 4.25 10.05 -7.06
CA LEU A 139 5.71 10.21 -7.02
C LEU A 139 6.46 8.91 -7.33
N GLY A 140 5.83 7.79 -7.14
CA GLY A 140 6.40 6.47 -7.43
C GLY A 140 5.42 5.35 -7.07
N THR A 141 5.67 4.19 -7.65
CA THR A 141 4.90 2.97 -7.41
C THR A 141 5.83 1.79 -7.24
N LYS A 142 5.43 0.81 -6.44
CA LYS A 142 6.19 -0.43 -6.28
C LYS A 142 5.27 -1.57 -5.87
N ASP A 143 5.36 -2.69 -6.58
CA ASP A 143 4.81 -3.96 -6.12
C ASP A 143 5.88 -4.70 -5.32
N PHE A 144 5.57 -5.07 -4.07
CA PHE A 144 6.47 -5.80 -3.19
C PHE A 144 6.30 -7.32 -3.30
N VAL A 145 5.21 -7.79 -3.88
CA VAL A 145 4.89 -9.20 -4.06
C VAL A 145 5.36 -9.69 -5.43
N ASN A 146 5.01 -8.95 -6.48
CA ASN A 146 5.40 -9.25 -7.85
C ASN A 146 6.00 -8.01 -8.52
N GLN A 147 7.33 -7.89 -8.48
CA GLN A 147 8.06 -6.73 -9.00
C GLN A 147 7.86 -6.46 -10.51
N GLN A 148 7.25 -7.40 -11.23
CA GLN A 148 6.92 -7.29 -12.66
C GLN A 148 5.46 -6.90 -12.90
N ALA A 149 4.63 -6.84 -11.86
CA ALA A 149 3.22 -6.53 -11.98
C ALA A 149 2.97 -5.03 -12.16
N ASP A 150 1.92 -4.72 -12.90
CA ASP A 150 1.36 -3.38 -12.99
C ASP A 150 0.35 -3.19 -11.85
N ILE A 151 0.68 -2.37 -10.87
CA ILE A 151 -0.18 -2.10 -9.72
C ILE A 151 -1.55 -1.52 -10.11
N PHE A 152 -1.64 -0.90 -11.29
CA PHE A 152 -2.89 -0.34 -11.81
C PHE A 152 -3.79 -1.39 -12.47
N ALA A 153 -3.29 -2.60 -12.69
CA ALA A 153 -4.07 -3.75 -13.15
C ALA A 153 -4.53 -4.68 -12.03
N GLU A 154 -4.02 -4.48 -10.81
CA GLU A 154 -4.29 -5.32 -9.64
C GLU A 154 -5.60 -4.96 -8.92
N SER A 155 -5.72 -5.29 -7.63
CA SER A 155 -6.92 -5.07 -6.81
C SER A 155 -7.40 -3.60 -6.82
N SER A 156 -8.70 -3.41 -6.75
CA SER A 156 -9.33 -2.08 -6.63
C SER A 156 -9.37 -1.56 -5.18
N HIS A 157 -8.94 -2.33 -4.19
CA HIS A 157 -9.05 -1.92 -2.78
C HIS A 157 -8.25 -0.65 -2.50
N GLY A 158 -6.96 -0.61 -2.85
CA GLY A 158 -6.13 0.59 -2.67
C GLY A 158 -6.59 1.79 -3.49
N MET A 159 -7.24 1.58 -4.64
CA MET A 159 -7.91 2.66 -5.37
C MET A 159 -9.05 3.25 -4.53
N SER A 160 -9.86 2.41 -3.88
CA SER A 160 -10.95 2.88 -3.00
C SER A 160 -10.41 3.65 -1.79
N VAL A 161 -9.34 3.16 -1.16
CA VAL A 161 -8.66 3.87 -0.05
C VAL A 161 -8.10 5.21 -0.52
N LEU A 162 -7.40 5.23 -1.64
CA LEU A 162 -6.81 6.45 -2.21
C LEU A 162 -7.89 7.47 -2.61
N SER A 163 -9.07 7.02 -3.03
CA SER A 163 -10.17 7.90 -3.35
C SER A 163 -10.66 8.71 -2.15
N CYS A 164 -10.62 8.13 -0.96
CA CYS A 164 -10.98 8.84 0.27
C CYS A 164 -9.94 9.91 0.68
N ILE A 165 -8.70 9.80 0.17
CA ILE A 165 -7.60 10.70 0.52
C ILE A 165 -7.48 11.85 -0.47
N GLY A 166 -7.65 11.59 -1.77
CA GLY A 166 -7.25 12.54 -2.79
C GLY A 166 -8.12 12.62 -4.04
N MET A 167 -9.28 11.96 -4.07
CA MET A 167 -10.17 12.06 -5.23
C MET A 167 -10.81 13.45 -5.30
N ASN A 168 -10.79 14.05 -6.47
CA ASN A 168 -11.46 15.33 -6.74
C ASN A 168 -12.72 15.10 -7.57
N ARG A 169 -13.86 15.09 -6.91
CA ARG A 169 -15.18 15.02 -7.51
C ARG A 169 -16.17 15.87 -6.70
N PRO A 170 -16.29 17.16 -7.02
CA PRO A 170 -16.96 18.18 -6.18
C PRO A 170 -18.40 17.89 -5.81
N ASP A 171 -19.14 17.11 -6.62
CA ASP A 171 -20.54 16.72 -6.37
C ASP A 171 -20.68 15.52 -5.41
N ILE A 172 -19.57 14.82 -5.14
CA ILE A 172 -19.55 13.62 -4.29
C ILE A 172 -18.53 13.78 -3.15
N MET A 173 -17.33 14.22 -3.48
CA MET A 173 -16.17 14.19 -2.58
C MET A 173 -15.07 15.10 -3.14
N THR A 174 -14.51 15.98 -2.33
CA THR A 174 -13.32 16.80 -2.62
C THR A 174 -12.39 16.84 -1.43
#